data_a4279ffda0536a5921941100110bbce1
#
_entry.id   a4279ffda0536a5921941100110bbce1
#
_cell.length_a   1.000
_cell.length_b   1.000
_cell.length_c   1.000
_cell.angle_alpha   90.00
_cell.angle_beta   90.00
_cell.angle_gamma   90.00
#
_symmetry.space_group_name_H-M   'P 1'
#
loop_
_entity.id
_entity.type
_entity.pdbx_description
1 polymer ?
#
loop_
_entity_poly.entity_id
_entity_poly.type
_entity_poly.pdbx_seq_one_letter_code
_entity_poly.pdbx_strand_id
1 'polypeptide(L)'
;MLDSYIYSHRPQMCYGGSDMVEFKVVVNDVKKGQSHQVQVSGHHANSLIGKKIGDEVDGIFISLPGYKLKITGGTDKNGFPMRKDLPGTRRRSLLLSESLGFHPKEKGLRTKKSIKGNTINQDLVQINMQITKYSSKNIEDLLQATKEEKKEKKEAS
;
A
#
# COMPACT_ATOMS: atom_id res chain seq x y z
N MET A 1 53.07 29.05 11.15
CA MET A 1 52.27 28.80 9.97
C MET A 1 51.57 27.47 10.21
N LEU A 2 50.40 27.53 10.78
CA LEU A 2 49.63 26.40 11.18
C LEU A 2 48.19 26.72 10.78
N ASP A 3 47.79 26.23 9.61
CA ASP A 3 46.41 26.34 9.17
C ASP A 3 45.58 25.25 9.82
N SER A 4 44.76 25.68 10.72
CA SER A 4 43.81 24.86 11.47
C SER A 4 42.65 24.48 10.60
N TYR A 5 42.53 23.17 10.27
CA TYR A 5 41.37 22.56 9.67
C TYR A 5 40.19 22.63 10.64
N ILE A 6 39.30 23.55 10.39
CA ILE A 6 37.99 23.60 11.05
C ILE A 6 37.09 22.56 10.35
N TYR A 7 37.04 21.38 10.92
CA TYR A 7 36.04 20.37 10.56
C TYR A 7 34.69 20.82 11.13
N SER A 8 33.88 21.43 10.29
CA SER A 8 32.53 21.82 10.65
C SER A 8 31.69 20.58 10.93
N HIS A 9 31.43 20.32 12.20
CA HIS A 9 30.40 19.41 12.66
C HIS A 9 29.05 19.84 12.06
N ARG A 10 28.59 19.17 11.03
CA ARG A 10 27.18 19.20 10.68
C ARG A 10 26.42 18.47 11.80
N PRO A 11 25.45 19.10 12.46
CA PRO A 11 24.59 18.39 13.38
C PRO A 11 23.86 17.32 12.57
N GLN A 12 24.09 16.05 12.90
CA GLN A 12 23.20 14.99 12.47
C GLN A 12 21.82 15.32 13.02
N MET A 13 20.95 15.82 12.16
CA MET A 13 19.52 15.85 12.44
C MET A 13 19.07 14.40 12.65
N CYS A 14 18.92 14.03 13.90
CA CYS A 14 18.18 12.85 14.29
C CYS A 14 16.74 13.08 13.82
N TYR A 15 16.40 12.55 12.67
CA TYR A 15 15.02 12.35 12.26
C TYR A 15 14.40 11.28 13.17
N GLY A 16 14.12 11.67 14.39
CA GLY A 16 13.34 10.91 15.37
C GLY A 16 11.85 11.17 15.17
N GLY A 17 11.38 10.99 13.95
CA GLY A 17 9.97 10.83 13.66
C GLY A 17 9.80 9.39 13.18
N SER A 18 9.21 8.54 13.99
CA SER A 18 8.66 7.28 13.52
C SER A 18 7.55 7.63 12.52
N ASP A 19 7.91 7.75 11.24
CA ASP A 19 6.92 7.85 10.17
C ASP A 19 6.03 6.61 10.26
N MET A 20 4.91 6.77 10.95
CA MET A 20 3.92 5.70 11.03
C MET A 20 3.37 5.51 9.63
N VAL A 21 3.82 4.42 9.01
CA VAL A 21 3.35 4.04 7.69
C VAL A 21 1.86 3.74 7.78
N GLU A 22 1.07 4.42 6.97
CA GLU A 22 -0.37 4.20 6.84
C GLU A 22 -0.72 3.78 5.43
N PHE A 23 -1.50 2.69 5.33
CA PHE A 23 -2.04 2.23 4.06
C PHE A 23 -3.56 2.26 4.07
N LYS A 24 -4.15 2.67 2.96
CA LYS A 24 -5.56 2.48 2.66
C LYS A 24 -5.70 1.15 1.92
N VAL A 25 -6.19 0.14 2.61
CA VAL A 25 -6.41 -1.18 2.02
C VAL A 25 -7.85 -1.27 1.51
N VAL A 26 -8.01 -1.58 0.23
CA VAL A 26 -9.31 -1.84 -0.39
C VAL A 26 -9.47 -3.34 -0.52
N VAL A 27 -10.41 -3.89 0.23
CA VAL A 27 -10.75 -5.32 0.23
C VAL A 27 -11.94 -5.54 -0.69
N ASN A 28 -11.74 -6.33 -1.74
CA ASN A 28 -12.78 -6.64 -2.72
C ASN A 28 -13.41 -8.01 -2.38
N ASP A 29 -14.71 -8.01 -2.14
CA ASP A 29 -15.51 -9.20 -2.00
C ASP A 29 -16.11 -9.57 -3.38
N VAL A 30 -15.59 -10.63 -3.97
CA VAL A 30 -16.02 -11.08 -5.29
C VAL A 30 -17.41 -11.71 -5.25
N LYS A 31 -17.80 -12.34 -4.12
CA LYS A 31 -19.10 -13.00 -4.01
C LYS A 31 -20.25 -12.02 -3.90
N LYS A 32 -20.06 -10.98 -3.09
CA LYS A 32 -21.07 -9.92 -2.87
C LYS A 32 -20.99 -8.79 -3.89
N GLY A 33 -19.88 -8.69 -4.65
CA GLY A 33 -19.61 -7.56 -5.56
C GLY A 33 -19.39 -6.22 -4.85
N GLN A 34 -18.95 -6.25 -3.60
CA GLN A 34 -18.73 -5.07 -2.76
C GLN A 34 -17.24 -4.87 -2.48
N SER A 35 -16.87 -3.62 -2.23
CA SER A 35 -15.50 -3.26 -1.84
C SER A 35 -15.52 -2.44 -0.56
N HIS A 36 -14.67 -2.82 0.38
CA HIS A 36 -14.55 -2.18 1.67
C HIS A 36 -13.19 -1.54 1.83
N GLN A 37 -13.14 -0.29 2.30
CA GLN A 37 -11.89 0.41 2.57
C GLN A 37 -11.57 0.36 4.07
N VAL A 38 -10.34 -0.05 4.39
CA VAL A 38 -9.80 -0.15 5.74
C VAL A 38 -8.48 0.63 5.82
N GLN A 39 -8.30 1.42 6.87
CA GLN A 39 -7.03 2.06 7.15
C GLN A 39 -6.20 1.17 8.07
N VAL A 40 -4.97 0.87 7.64
CA VAL A 40 -4.01 0.04 8.36
C VAL A 40 -2.79 0.87 8.70
N SER A 41 -2.42 0.90 9.98
CA SER A 41 -1.28 1.67 10.48
C SER A 41 -0.42 0.84 11.44
N GLY A 42 0.80 1.31 11.70
CA GLY A 42 1.72 0.74 12.68
C GLY A 42 2.22 -0.66 12.33
N HIS A 43 2.22 -1.58 13.29
CA HIS A 43 2.76 -2.93 13.15
C HIS A 43 2.11 -3.73 12.01
N HIS A 44 0.81 -3.59 11.82
CA HIS A 44 0.08 -4.25 10.75
C HIS A 44 0.51 -3.75 9.36
N ALA A 45 0.74 -2.45 9.23
CA ALA A 45 1.25 -1.86 7.99
C ALA A 45 2.67 -2.37 7.68
N ASN A 46 3.54 -2.45 8.70
CA ASN A 46 4.90 -2.95 8.53
C ASN A 46 4.95 -4.40 8.04
N SER A 47 3.99 -5.24 8.45
CA SER A 47 3.89 -6.64 8.00
C SER A 47 3.52 -6.79 6.53
N LEU A 48 2.96 -5.75 5.91
CA LEU A 48 2.63 -5.71 4.48
C LEU A 48 3.83 -5.27 3.62
N ILE A 49 4.81 -4.58 4.21
CA ILE A 49 6.00 -4.12 3.49
C ILE A 49 6.83 -5.32 3.03
N GLY A 50 7.30 -5.28 1.79
CA GLY A 50 8.07 -6.36 1.17
C GLY A 50 7.22 -7.44 0.48
N LYS A 51 5.92 -7.51 0.73
CA LYS A 51 5.01 -8.39 0.00
C LYS A 51 4.86 -7.96 -1.45
N LYS A 52 4.51 -8.90 -2.33
CA LYS A 52 4.39 -8.69 -3.77
C LYS A 52 2.94 -8.85 -4.23
N ILE A 53 2.66 -8.30 -5.40
CA ILE A 53 1.38 -8.55 -6.09
C ILE A 53 1.27 -10.06 -6.37
N GLY A 54 0.18 -10.66 -5.90
CA GLY A 54 -0.09 -12.08 -6.01
C GLY A 54 0.12 -12.88 -4.73
N ASP A 55 0.80 -12.32 -3.73
CA ASP A 55 1.00 -12.96 -2.44
C ASP A 55 -0.31 -13.03 -1.65
N GLU A 56 -0.45 -14.11 -0.86
CA GLU A 56 -1.54 -14.25 0.09
C GLU A 56 -1.13 -13.68 1.46
N VAL A 57 -2.06 -13.00 2.08
CA VAL A 57 -1.90 -12.34 3.38
C VAL A 57 -3.05 -12.74 4.28
N ASP A 58 -2.76 -12.98 5.55
CA ASP A 58 -3.80 -13.24 6.54
C ASP A 58 -4.57 -11.96 6.88
N GLY A 59 -5.88 -12.09 7.01
CA GLY A 59 -6.78 -10.97 7.29
C GLY A 59 -6.56 -10.31 8.66
N ILE A 60 -5.83 -10.95 9.57
CA ILE A 60 -5.48 -10.41 10.89
C ILE A 60 -4.79 -9.04 10.75
N PHE A 61 -3.93 -8.86 9.74
CA PHE A 61 -3.23 -7.60 9.49
C PHE A 61 -4.16 -6.44 9.07
N ILE A 62 -5.41 -6.76 8.69
CA ILE A 62 -6.39 -5.78 8.19
C ILE A 62 -7.64 -5.76 9.09
N SER A 63 -7.53 -6.29 10.31
CA SER A 63 -8.65 -6.42 11.26
C SER A 63 -9.79 -7.32 10.77
N LEU A 64 -9.49 -8.29 9.90
CA LEU A 64 -10.44 -9.28 9.37
C LEU A 64 -10.00 -10.70 9.75
N PRO A 65 -10.11 -11.12 11.02
CA PRO A 65 -9.66 -12.43 11.45
C PRO A 65 -10.42 -13.56 10.74
N GLY A 66 -9.67 -14.59 10.32
CA GLY A 66 -10.21 -15.76 9.63
C GLY A 66 -10.33 -15.62 8.10
N TYR A 67 -10.10 -14.45 7.54
CA TYR A 67 -10.04 -14.24 6.11
C TYR A 67 -8.62 -14.43 5.57
N LYS A 68 -8.49 -14.92 4.34
CA LYS A 68 -7.25 -14.84 3.56
C LYS A 68 -7.46 -13.95 2.35
N LEU A 69 -6.50 -13.08 2.12
CA LEU A 69 -6.56 -12.02 1.14
C LEU A 69 -5.37 -12.14 0.19
N LYS A 70 -5.61 -11.93 -1.10
CA LYS A 70 -4.57 -11.90 -2.12
C LYS A 70 -4.35 -10.46 -2.59
N ILE A 71 -3.10 -10.02 -2.63
CA ILE A 71 -2.74 -8.71 -3.13
C ILE A 71 -2.93 -8.68 -4.64
N THR A 72 -3.78 -7.78 -5.14
CA THR A 72 -4.05 -7.62 -6.58
C THR A 72 -3.29 -6.46 -7.20
N GLY A 73 -3.00 -5.43 -6.41
CA GLY A 73 -2.31 -4.25 -6.89
C GLY A 73 -2.28 -3.13 -5.87
N GLY A 74 -1.93 -1.94 -6.32
CA GLY A 74 -1.92 -0.76 -5.46
C GLY A 74 -1.53 0.50 -6.23
N THR A 75 -1.53 1.61 -5.51
CA THR A 75 -1.21 2.93 -6.05
C THR A 75 -0.29 3.68 -5.08
N ASP A 76 0.68 4.34 -5.66
CA ASP A 76 1.64 5.16 -4.93
C ASP A 76 1.01 6.52 -4.54
N LYS A 77 1.60 7.23 -3.57
CA LYS A 77 1.19 8.58 -3.16
C LYS A 77 1.13 9.60 -4.30
N ASN A 78 1.84 9.37 -5.39
CA ASN A 78 1.81 10.20 -6.59
C ASN A 78 0.83 9.70 -7.66
N GLY A 79 0.00 8.68 -7.36
CA GLY A 79 -1.00 8.14 -8.27
C GLY A 79 -0.49 7.11 -9.28
N PHE A 80 0.79 6.69 -9.21
CA PHE A 80 1.32 5.68 -10.12
C PHE A 80 0.86 4.28 -9.72
N PRO A 81 0.28 3.51 -10.66
CA PRO A 81 -0.16 2.15 -10.38
C PRO A 81 1.01 1.17 -10.29
N MET A 82 0.82 0.14 -9.47
CA MET A 82 1.73 -1.00 -9.41
C MET A 82 1.47 -1.96 -10.58
N ARG A 83 2.54 -2.61 -11.07
CA ARG A 83 2.46 -3.64 -12.11
C ARG A 83 3.12 -4.94 -11.67
N LYS A 84 2.45 -6.07 -11.90
CA LYS A 84 2.90 -7.39 -11.49
C LYS A 84 4.23 -7.80 -12.14
N ASP A 85 4.39 -7.50 -13.44
CA ASP A 85 5.53 -7.93 -14.25
C ASP A 85 6.83 -7.18 -13.93
N LEU A 86 6.75 -6.08 -13.19
CA LEU A 86 7.87 -5.21 -12.92
C LEU A 86 8.47 -5.51 -11.53
N PRO A 87 9.59 -6.20 -11.43
CA PRO A 87 10.17 -6.54 -10.13
C PRO A 87 10.75 -5.31 -9.43
N GLY A 88 10.60 -5.31 -8.09
CA GLY A 88 11.17 -4.31 -7.20
C GLY A 88 10.19 -3.23 -6.74
N THR A 89 10.73 -2.27 -5.99
CA THR A 89 9.96 -1.19 -5.34
C THR A 89 10.02 0.14 -6.08
N ARG A 90 10.95 0.29 -7.04
CA ARG A 90 11.23 1.55 -7.70
C ARG A 90 10.22 1.87 -8.80
N ARG A 91 10.02 3.16 -9.07
CA ARG A 91 9.31 3.62 -10.27
C ARG A 91 10.21 3.47 -11.48
N ARG A 92 9.63 3.02 -12.59
CA ARG A 92 10.30 2.94 -13.89
C ARG A 92 9.43 3.55 -14.98
N SER A 93 10.05 4.25 -15.92
CA SER A 93 9.36 4.78 -17.08
C SER A 93 9.38 3.72 -18.18
N LEU A 94 8.20 3.26 -18.59
CA LEU A 94 8.00 2.23 -19.60
C LEU A 94 7.24 2.79 -20.80
N LEU A 95 7.60 2.31 -22.00
CA LEU A 95 6.83 2.59 -23.21
C LEU A 95 5.64 1.61 -23.25
N LEU A 96 4.44 2.16 -23.12
CA LEU A 96 3.19 1.40 -23.10
C LEU A 96 2.41 1.60 -24.38
N SER A 97 1.79 0.53 -24.88
CA SER A 97 0.80 0.57 -25.96
C SER A 97 -0.61 0.61 -25.39
N GLU A 98 -1.00 -0.42 -24.65
CA GLU A 98 -2.26 -0.51 -23.91
C GLU A 98 -2.03 -1.39 -22.69
N SER A 99 -2.22 -0.81 -21.51
CA SER A 99 -2.08 -1.59 -20.26
C SER A 99 -2.56 -0.79 -19.05
N LEU A 100 -2.43 -1.37 -17.88
CA LEU A 100 -2.71 -0.72 -16.62
C LEU A 100 -1.97 0.64 -16.53
N GLY A 101 -2.74 1.72 -16.32
CA GLY A 101 -2.23 3.09 -16.25
C GLY A 101 -2.12 3.84 -17.59
N PHE A 102 -2.46 3.21 -18.71
CA PHE A 102 -2.52 3.86 -20.01
C PHE A 102 -3.58 3.26 -20.94
N HIS A 103 -4.53 4.09 -21.36
CA HIS A 103 -5.53 3.78 -22.38
C HIS A 103 -5.32 4.71 -23.58
N PRO A 104 -4.86 4.19 -24.73
CA PRO A 104 -4.62 5.00 -25.92
C PRO A 104 -5.94 5.50 -26.52
N LYS A 105 -5.95 6.73 -27.04
CA LYS A 105 -7.10 7.27 -27.77
C LYS A 105 -7.19 6.73 -29.20
N GLU A 106 -6.05 6.38 -29.79
CA GLU A 106 -5.93 5.88 -31.16
C GLU A 106 -5.18 4.56 -31.18
N LYS A 107 -5.52 3.68 -32.13
CA LYS A 107 -4.82 2.40 -32.32
C LYS A 107 -3.35 2.65 -32.66
N GLY A 108 -2.45 1.97 -31.94
CA GLY A 108 -1.01 2.05 -32.18
C GLY A 108 -0.29 3.17 -31.42
N LEU A 109 -1.01 4.05 -30.73
CA LEU A 109 -0.39 5.09 -29.91
C LEU A 109 0.41 4.48 -28.76
N ARG A 110 1.68 4.86 -28.66
CA ARG A 110 2.57 4.44 -27.57
C ARG A 110 3.06 5.66 -26.81
N THR A 111 3.05 5.58 -25.49
CA THR A 111 3.49 6.70 -24.65
C THR A 111 4.35 6.19 -23.50
N LYS A 112 5.39 6.95 -23.15
CA LYS A 112 6.18 6.72 -21.94
C LYS A 112 5.35 7.10 -20.72
N LYS A 113 5.14 6.14 -19.82
CA LYS A 113 4.45 6.34 -18.52
C LYS A 113 5.29 5.77 -17.38
N SER A 114 5.25 6.45 -16.25
CA SER A 114 5.88 5.97 -15.02
C SER A 114 4.96 4.96 -14.32
N ILE A 115 5.52 3.82 -13.96
CA ILE A 115 4.82 2.72 -13.27
C ILE A 115 5.65 2.28 -12.07
N LYS A 116 4.99 1.85 -11.01
CA LYS A 116 5.61 1.30 -9.80
C LYS A 116 5.84 -0.20 -9.97
N GLY A 117 6.89 -0.71 -9.31
CA GLY A 117 7.16 -2.14 -9.25
C GLY A 117 6.13 -2.93 -8.45
N ASN A 118 6.28 -4.24 -8.41
CA ASN A 118 5.33 -5.18 -7.82
C ASN A 118 5.43 -5.33 -6.30
N THR A 119 6.47 -4.75 -5.67
CA THR A 119 6.74 -4.93 -4.24
C THR A 119 6.25 -3.73 -3.44
N ILE A 120 5.54 -4.00 -2.34
CA ILE A 120 5.00 -3.00 -1.42
C ILE A 120 6.14 -2.32 -0.67
N ASN A 121 6.11 -1.00 -0.60
CA ASN A 121 7.01 -0.18 0.20
C ASN A 121 6.25 0.98 0.87
N GLN A 122 6.94 1.78 1.68
CA GLN A 122 6.38 2.90 2.44
C GLN A 122 5.78 4.04 1.59
N ASP A 123 6.15 4.13 0.29
CA ASP A 123 5.61 5.17 -0.59
C ASP A 123 4.19 4.86 -1.09
N LEU A 124 3.69 3.65 -0.88
CA LEU A 124 2.33 3.30 -1.28
C LEU A 124 1.31 3.98 -0.35
N VAL A 125 0.18 4.34 -0.92
CA VAL A 125 -0.97 4.85 -0.17
C VAL A 125 -2.11 3.86 -0.20
N GLN A 126 -2.37 3.26 -1.35
CA GLN A 126 -3.49 2.34 -1.52
C GLN A 126 -2.97 0.96 -1.92
N ILE A 127 -3.52 -0.07 -1.27
CA ILE A 127 -3.28 -1.47 -1.58
C ILE A 127 -4.63 -2.12 -1.87
N ASN A 128 -4.76 -2.75 -3.03
CA ASN A 128 -5.96 -3.47 -3.41
C ASN A 128 -5.78 -4.97 -3.13
N MET A 129 -6.74 -5.56 -2.45
CA MET A 129 -6.74 -6.97 -2.09
C MET A 129 -8.07 -7.61 -2.45
N GLN A 130 -8.04 -8.90 -2.73
CA GLN A 130 -9.20 -9.72 -3.04
C GLN A 130 -9.31 -10.84 -2.02
N ILE A 131 -10.52 -11.18 -1.61
CA ILE A 131 -10.76 -12.29 -0.68
C ILE A 131 -10.58 -13.61 -1.41
N THR A 132 -9.69 -14.46 -0.88
CA THR A 132 -9.46 -15.83 -1.37
C THR A 132 -10.22 -16.85 -0.51
N LYS A 133 -10.15 -16.70 0.82
CA LYS A 133 -10.89 -17.56 1.75
C LYS A 133 -11.77 -16.71 2.65
N TYR A 134 -13.00 -17.19 2.84
CA TYR A 134 -14.01 -16.54 3.66
C TYR A 134 -14.02 -17.12 5.07
N SER A 135 -14.29 -16.25 6.05
CA SER A 135 -14.59 -16.64 7.44
C SER A 135 -16.09 -16.86 7.63
N SER A 136 -16.47 -17.45 8.77
CA SER A 136 -17.86 -17.57 9.20
C SER A 136 -18.51 -16.25 9.62
N LYS A 137 -17.74 -15.24 9.94
CA LYS A 137 -18.22 -13.90 10.36
C LYS A 137 -18.36 -12.99 9.14
N ASN A 138 -19.38 -12.13 9.11
CA ASN A 138 -19.56 -11.16 8.04
C ASN A 138 -18.50 -10.04 8.13
N ILE A 139 -18.07 -9.56 6.96
CA ILE A 139 -17.07 -8.47 6.87
C ILE A 139 -17.62 -7.17 7.45
N GLU A 140 -18.89 -6.88 7.22
CA GLU A 140 -19.54 -5.66 7.66
C GLU A 140 -19.53 -5.50 9.18
N ASP A 141 -19.86 -6.59 9.91
CA ASP A 141 -19.87 -6.61 11.37
C ASP A 141 -18.47 -6.37 11.96
N LEU A 142 -17.44 -6.99 11.35
CA LEU A 142 -16.05 -6.83 11.76
C LEU A 142 -15.53 -5.40 11.51
N LEU A 143 -15.92 -4.80 10.39
CA LEU A 143 -15.50 -3.43 10.05
C LEU A 143 -16.20 -2.36 10.88
N GLN A 144 -17.45 -2.59 11.29
CA GLN A 144 -18.15 -1.69 12.21
C GLN A 144 -17.52 -1.68 13.59
N ALA A 145 -17.23 -2.84 14.16
CA ALA A 145 -16.53 -2.96 15.43
C ALA A 145 -15.16 -2.23 15.42
N THR A 146 -14.39 -2.39 14.35
CA THR A 146 -13.09 -1.71 14.20
C THR A 146 -13.22 -0.19 14.08
N LYS A 147 -14.32 0.34 13.50
CA LYS A 147 -14.54 1.78 13.38
C LYS A 147 -14.95 2.39 14.72
N GLU A 148 -15.71 1.68 15.52
CA GLU A 148 -16.13 2.12 16.86
C GLU A 148 -14.94 2.20 17.81
N GLU A 149 -14.11 1.18 17.88
CA GLU A 149 -12.86 1.18 18.67
C GLU A 149 -11.90 2.34 18.31
N LYS A 150 -11.83 2.71 17.03
CA LYS A 150 -11.00 3.83 16.57
C LYS A 150 -11.58 5.20 16.91
N LYS A 151 -12.92 5.33 17.00
CA LYS A 151 -13.57 6.55 17.44
C LYS A 151 -13.37 6.79 18.94
N GLU A 152 -13.57 5.76 19.75
CA GLU A 152 -13.37 5.84 21.20
C GLU A 152 -11.92 6.22 21.57
N LYS A 153 -10.93 5.67 20.86
CA LYS A 153 -9.52 6.03 21.08
C LYS A 153 -9.16 7.45 20.64
N LYS A 154 -9.91 8.05 19.71
CA LYS A 154 -9.70 9.45 19.30
C LYS A 154 -10.36 10.44 20.23
N GLU A 155 -11.45 10.07 20.90
CA GLU A 155 -12.13 10.92 21.89
C GLU A 155 -11.45 10.87 23.28
N ALA A 156 -10.65 9.85 23.54
CA ALA A 156 -9.90 9.66 24.79
C ALA A 156 -8.47 10.26 24.78
N SER A 157 -8.02 10.85 23.68
CA SER A 157 -6.69 11.44 23.50
C SER A 157 -6.75 12.95 23.25
#